data_ce8187f4f9122a3d735739c8659d62f8
#
_entry.id   ce8187f4f9122a3d735739c8659d62f8
#
_cell.length_a   1.000
_cell.length_b   1.000
_cell.length_c   1.000
_cell.angle_alpha   90.00
_cell.angle_beta   90.00
_cell.angle_gamma   90.00
#
_symmetry.space_group_name_H-M   'P 1'
#
loop_
_entity.id
_entity.type
_entity.pdbx_description
1 polymer ?
#
loop_
_entity_poly.entity_id
_entity_poly.type
_entity_poly.pdbx_seq_one_letter_code
_entity_poly.pdbx_strand_id
1 'polypeptide(L)'
;MSASENVETSKKGYAAFAAGDLETAMSNVDDNVEWVVPGNSTVSGTYRGKAEATGMLMKMAEKSFTSAPSRFLADGDVVVVLTQVTVGEESAPQADVWTFRDGKIVKALNLTDTAMQERIWGTK
;
A
#
# COMPACT_ATOMS: atom_id res chain seq x y z
N MET A 1 -2.97 18.83 8.66
CA MET A 1 -4.01 17.79 8.70
C MET A 1 -3.90 17.02 10.00
N SER A 2 -5.01 16.64 10.59
CA SER A 2 -5.01 15.90 11.85
C SER A 2 -4.80 14.41 11.62
N ALA A 3 -4.41 13.70 12.71
CA ALA A 3 -4.28 12.25 12.67
C ALA A 3 -5.59 11.57 12.27
N SER A 4 -6.74 12.04 12.78
CA SER A 4 -8.03 11.46 12.41
C SER A 4 -8.39 11.69 10.95
N GLU A 5 -8.03 12.83 10.39
CA GLU A 5 -8.22 13.11 8.96
C GLU A 5 -7.35 12.20 8.10
N ASN A 6 -6.11 11.95 8.53
CA ASN A 6 -5.20 11.05 7.82
C ASN A 6 -5.72 9.60 7.87
N VAL A 7 -6.32 9.18 9.00
CA VAL A 7 -6.97 7.87 9.11
C VAL A 7 -8.13 7.77 8.11
N GLU A 8 -8.99 8.79 8.04
CA GLU A 8 -10.12 8.79 7.11
C GLU A 8 -9.65 8.76 5.65
N THR A 9 -8.60 9.51 5.32
CA THR A 9 -7.99 9.49 3.99
C THR A 9 -7.48 8.09 3.66
N SER A 10 -6.83 7.42 4.62
CA SER A 10 -6.33 6.05 4.45
C SER A 10 -7.49 5.09 4.19
N LYS A 11 -8.57 5.16 4.96
CA LYS A 11 -9.76 4.32 4.76
C LYS A 11 -10.35 4.47 3.36
N LYS A 12 -10.43 5.70 2.87
CA LYS A 12 -10.94 5.98 1.51
C LYS A 12 -10.03 5.38 0.45
N GLY A 13 -8.71 5.41 0.66
CA GLY A 13 -7.75 4.81 -0.25
C GLY A 13 -7.94 3.30 -0.38
N TYR A 14 -8.10 2.59 0.74
CA TYR A 14 -8.36 1.16 0.72
C TYR A 14 -9.68 0.83 0.07
N ALA A 15 -10.73 1.59 0.35
CA ALA A 15 -12.05 1.38 -0.25
C ALA A 15 -12.01 1.56 -1.77
N ALA A 16 -11.30 2.59 -2.25
CA ALA A 16 -11.14 2.84 -3.68
C ALA A 16 -10.36 1.70 -4.36
N PHE A 17 -9.28 1.24 -3.74
CA PHE A 17 -8.49 0.13 -4.26
C PHE A 17 -9.34 -1.15 -4.36
N ALA A 18 -10.13 -1.44 -3.33
CA ALA A 18 -11.04 -2.60 -3.31
C ALA A 18 -12.09 -2.51 -4.40
N ALA A 19 -12.52 -1.31 -4.75
CA ALA A 19 -13.49 -1.07 -5.83
C ALA A 19 -12.87 -1.08 -7.23
N GLY A 20 -11.55 -1.27 -7.32
CA GLY A 20 -10.84 -1.23 -8.61
C GLY A 20 -10.61 0.18 -9.13
N ASP A 21 -10.81 1.19 -8.29
CA ASP A 21 -10.64 2.61 -8.66
C ASP A 21 -9.25 3.09 -8.24
N LEU A 22 -8.26 2.74 -9.04
CA LEU A 22 -6.86 3.06 -8.73
C LEU A 22 -6.60 4.57 -8.78
N GLU A 23 -7.28 5.29 -9.67
CA GLU A 23 -7.14 6.74 -9.76
C GLU A 23 -7.52 7.42 -8.44
N THR A 24 -8.67 7.07 -7.89
CA THR A 24 -9.11 7.60 -6.60
C THR A 24 -8.19 7.12 -5.46
N ALA A 25 -7.77 5.85 -5.47
CA ALA A 25 -6.87 5.32 -4.46
C ALA A 25 -5.55 6.10 -4.41
N MET A 26 -5.04 6.54 -5.55
CA MET A 26 -3.78 7.29 -5.66
C MET A 26 -3.95 8.81 -5.54
N SER A 27 -5.17 9.31 -5.45
CA SER A 27 -5.43 10.77 -5.44
C SER A 27 -4.83 11.48 -4.24
N ASN A 28 -4.64 10.79 -3.12
CA ASN A 28 -4.05 11.35 -1.90
C ASN A 28 -2.58 10.94 -1.72
N VAL A 29 -1.95 10.45 -2.77
CA VAL A 29 -0.52 10.14 -2.78
C VAL A 29 0.22 11.29 -3.43
N ASP A 30 1.28 11.75 -2.77
CA ASP A 30 2.12 12.84 -3.29
C ASP A 30 2.81 12.42 -4.57
N ASP A 31 2.98 13.38 -5.51
CA ASP A 31 3.64 13.11 -6.78
C ASP A 31 5.08 12.61 -6.61
N ASN A 32 5.72 12.97 -5.51
CA ASN A 32 7.11 12.61 -5.19
C ASN A 32 7.20 11.54 -4.10
N VAL A 33 6.19 10.71 -3.95
CA VAL A 33 6.14 9.65 -2.94
C VAL A 33 7.35 8.73 -3.04
N GLU A 34 7.84 8.27 -1.88
CA GLU A 34 8.80 7.16 -1.81
C GLU A 34 8.04 5.94 -1.27
N TRP A 35 7.88 4.93 -2.10
CA TRP A 35 7.09 3.73 -1.76
C TRP A 35 7.99 2.52 -1.74
N VAL A 36 8.10 1.87 -0.58
CA VAL A 36 9.01 0.74 -0.38
C VAL A 36 8.23 -0.55 -0.20
N VAL A 37 8.56 -1.54 -1.01
CA VAL A 37 8.10 -2.92 -0.84
C VAL A 37 9.34 -3.75 -0.52
N PRO A 38 9.51 -4.19 0.75
CA PRO A 38 10.70 -4.96 1.14
C PRO A 38 10.76 -6.33 0.46
N GLY A 39 11.92 -6.95 0.52
CA GLY A 39 12.13 -8.31 0.04
C GLY A 39 12.88 -8.37 -1.27
N ASN A 40 12.81 -9.52 -1.92
CA ASN A 40 13.56 -9.81 -3.14
C ASN A 40 12.66 -10.41 -4.24
N SER A 41 11.37 -10.06 -4.21
CA SER A 41 10.45 -10.46 -5.28
C SER A 41 10.54 -9.49 -6.45
N THR A 42 9.92 -9.86 -7.57
CA THR A 42 9.88 -8.96 -8.74
C THR A 42 9.03 -7.72 -8.50
N VAL A 43 8.21 -7.69 -7.44
CA VAL A 43 7.46 -6.48 -7.03
C VAL A 43 8.14 -5.73 -5.88
N SER A 44 9.22 -6.27 -5.32
CA SER A 44 9.98 -5.60 -4.26
C SER A 44 10.83 -4.46 -4.84
N GLY A 45 11.05 -3.45 -4.03
CA GLY A 45 11.91 -2.32 -4.40
C GLY A 45 11.44 -1.01 -3.82
N THR A 46 12.14 0.05 -4.19
CA THR A 46 11.78 1.42 -3.85
C THR A 46 11.24 2.08 -5.12
N TYR A 47 9.99 2.48 -5.07
CA TYR A 47 9.32 3.15 -6.18
C TYR A 47 9.29 4.64 -5.87
N ARG A 48 9.90 5.43 -6.74
CA ARG A 48 10.02 6.87 -6.56
C ARG A 48 9.07 7.59 -7.49
N GLY A 49 8.16 8.32 -6.90
CA GLY A 49 7.13 9.05 -7.61
C GLY A 49 5.85 8.25 -7.81
N LYS A 50 4.78 8.99 -7.99
CA LYS A 50 3.44 8.43 -8.09
C LYS A 50 3.27 7.49 -9.29
N ALA A 51 3.93 7.82 -10.41
CA ALA A 51 3.82 7.00 -11.61
C ALA A 51 4.41 5.60 -11.41
N GLU A 52 5.60 5.51 -10.80
CA GLU A 52 6.24 4.23 -10.50
C GLU A 52 5.41 3.41 -9.50
N ALA A 53 4.92 4.06 -8.44
CA ALA A 53 4.08 3.40 -7.45
C ALA A 53 2.79 2.87 -8.06
N THR A 54 2.15 3.65 -8.92
CA THR A 54 0.93 3.22 -9.63
C THR A 54 1.22 1.99 -10.51
N GLY A 55 2.33 2.00 -11.22
CA GLY A 55 2.75 0.86 -12.07
C GLY A 55 2.93 -0.43 -11.25
N MET A 56 3.53 -0.32 -10.07
CA MET A 56 3.69 -1.45 -9.15
C MET A 56 2.33 -2.00 -8.70
N LEU A 57 1.41 -1.13 -8.31
CA LEU A 57 0.08 -1.55 -7.87
C LEU A 57 -0.72 -2.19 -9.01
N MET A 58 -0.58 -1.69 -10.24
CA MET A 58 -1.21 -2.29 -11.41
C MET A 58 -0.69 -3.71 -11.66
N LYS A 59 0.62 -3.92 -11.49
CA LYS A 59 1.22 -5.25 -11.63
C LYS A 59 0.67 -6.21 -10.58
N MET A 60 0.53 -5.74 -9.34
CA MET A 60 -0.04 -6.56 -8.26
C MET A 60 -1.51 -6.90 -8.53
N ALA A 61 -2.27 -5.94 -9.05
CA ALA A 61 -3.68 -6.14 -9.37
C ALA A 61 -3.92 -7.17 -10.47
N GLU A 62 -2.93 -7.40 -11.35
CA GLU A 62 -3.03 -8.43 -12.40
C GLU A 62 -3.24 -9.84 -11.83
N LYS A 63 -2.79 -10.08 -10.60
CA LYS A 63 -2.96 -11.37 -9.91
C LYS A 63 -4.10 -11.33 -8.89
N SER A 64 -5.03 -10.38 -9.03
CA SER A 64 -6.16 -10.22 -8.12
C SER A 64 -5.75 -10.02 -6.66
N PHE A 65 -4.71 -9.21 -6.45
CA PHE A 65 -4.27 -8.83 -5.11
C PHE A 65 -5.37 -8.05 -4.41
N THR A 66 -5.75 -8.49 -3.20
CA THR A 66 -6.73 -7.79 -2.38
C THR A 66 -6.17 -7.52 -0.99
N SER A 67 -6.70 -6.49 -0.35
CA SER A 67 -6.31 -6.10 1.00
C SER A 67 -7.56 -5.85 1.83
N ALA A 68 -7.64 -6.47 3.01
CA ALA A 68 -8.77 -6.34 3.92
C ALA A 68 -8.28 -5.70 5.23
N PRO A 69 -8.29 -4.36 5.34
CA PRO A 69 -7.80 -3.69 6.52
C PRO A 69 -8.70 -3.95 7.73
N SER A 70 -8.10 -4.18 8.89
CA SER A 70 -8.82 -4.47 10.14
C SER A 70 -8.61 -3.39 11.20
N ARG A 71 -7.45 -2.73 11.23
CA ARG A 71 -7.16 -1.70 12.23
C ARG A 71 -6.36 -0.56 11.60
N PHE A 72 -6.72 0.66 11.99
CA PHE A 72 -6.03 1.88 11.61
C PHE A 72 -5.53 2.55 12.88
N LEU A 73 -4.21 2.72 13.00
CA LEU A 73 -3.55 3.30 14.16
C LEU A 73 -2.80 4.54 13.70
N ALA A 74 -2.95 5.64 14.42
CA ALA A 74 -2.26 6.88 14.05
C ALA A 74 -1.37 7.37 15.18
N ASP A 75 -0.18 7.82 14.80
CA ASP A 75 0.76 8.48 15.70
C ASP A 75 1.38 9.65 14.94
N GLY A 76 1.00 10.87 15.31
CA GLY A 76 1.42 12.06 14.59
C GLY A 76 1.02 12.00 13.12
N ASP A 77 2.01 12.12 12.23
CA ASP A 77 1.79 12.11 10.78
C ASP A 77 1.81 10.70 10.18
N VAL A 78 1.91 9.68 11.01
CA VAL A 78 2.02 8.29 10.55
C VAL A 78 0.74 7.53 10.84
N VAL A 79 0.22 6.83 9.84
CA VAL A 79 -0.91 5.89 9.99
C VAL A 79 -0.38 4.49 9.68
N VAL A 80 -0.58 3.58 10.65
CA VAL A 80 -0.25 2.16 10.45
C VAL A 80 -1.56 1.41 10.27
N VAL A 81 -1.64 0.62 9.22
CA VAL A 81 -2.83 -0.17 8.90
C VAL A 81 -2.48 -1.64 8.97
N LEU A 82 -3.18 -2.36 9.84
CA LEU A 82 -3.07 -3.82 9.91
C LEU A 82 -4.10 -4.39 8.94
N THR A 83 -3.63 -5.19 8.00
CA THR A 83 -4.48 -5.71 6.93
C THR A 83 -4.18 -7.19 6.68
N GLN A 84 -5.10 -7.86 6.02
CA GLN A 84 -4.91 -9.22 5.52
C GLN A 84 -4.88 -9.11 4.00
N VAL A 85 -3.77 -9.51 3.39
CA VAL A 85 -3.65 -9.51 1.93
C VAL A 85 -3.89 -10.91 1.39
N THR A 86 -4.51 -10.98 0.23
CA THR A 86 -4.85 -12.26 -0.42
C THR A 86 -4.52 -12.18 -1.89
N VAL A 87 -3.87 -13.24 -2.38
CA VAL A 87 -3.59 -13.41 -3.82
C VAL A 87 -3.91 -14.86 -4.15
N GLY A 88 -4.97 -15.10 -4.93
CA GLY A 88 -5.44 -16.45 -5.20
C GLY A 88 -5.86 -17.14 -3.90
N GLU A 89 -5.24 -18.27 -3.59
CA GLU A 89 -5.53 -19.05 -2.38
C GLU A 89 -4.58 -18.73 -1.22
N GLU A 90 -3.59 -17.88 -1.44
CA GLU A 90 -2.64 -17.49 -0.38
C GLU A 90 -3.07 -16.19 0.27
N SER A 91 -2.94 -16.14 1.61
CA SER A 91 -3.18 -14.92 2.36
C SER A 91 -2.17 -14.77 3.48
N ALA A 92 -1.89 -13.54 3.87
CA ALA A 92 -0.94 -13.23 4.93
C ALA A 92 -1.28 -11.92 5.61
N PRO A 93 -0.95 -11.77 6.90
CA PRO A 93 -1.04 -10.48 7.55
C PRO A 93 0.02 -9.53 6.99
N GLN A 94 -0.32 -8.25 6.93
CA GLN A 94 0.56 -7.20 6.44
C GLN A 94 0.33 -5.94 7.25
N ALA A 95 1.37 -5.13 7.39
CA ALA A 95 1.26 -3.81 7.98
C ALA A 95 1.71 -2.78 6.97
N ASP A 96 0.83 -1.83 6.65
CA ASP A 96 1.17 -0.71 5.78
C ASP A 96 1.43 0.51 6.64
N VAL A 97 2.54 1.19 6.39
CA VAL A 97 2.94 2.39 7.12
C VAL A 97 2.89 3.58 6.16
N TRP A 98 1.96 4.50 6.41
CA TRP A 98 1.73 5.67 5.59
C TRP A 98 2.20 6.91 6.33
N THR A 99 3.15 7.65 5.77
CA THR A 99 3.58 8.93 6.33
C THR A 99 2.95 10.05 5.52
N PHE A 100 2.25 10.95 6.20
CA PHE A 100 1.51 12.05 5.59
C PHE A 100 2.26 13.37 5.75
N ARG A 101 2.05 14.27 4.78
CA ARG A 101 2.41 15.68 4.87
C ARG A 101 1.36 16.46 4.08
N ASP A 102 0.74 17.44 4.73
CA ASP A 102 -0.31 18.29 4.13
C ASP A 102 -1.44 17.46 3.48
N GLY A 103 -1.84 16.39 4.15
CA GLY A 103 -2.94 15.53 3.69
C GLY A 103 -2.57 14.56 2.57
N LYS A 104 -1.28 14.48 2.19
CA LYS A 104 -0.80 13.60 1.14
C LYS A 104 0.18 12.58 1.72
N ILE A 105 0.13 11.36 1.20
CA ILE A 105 1.09 10.31 1.54
C ILE A 105 2.40 10.62 0.83
N VAL A 106 3.46 10.87 1.61
CA VAL A 106 4.80 11.17 1.08
C VAL A 106 5.75 9.99 1.20
N LYS A 107 5.46 9.06 2.11
CA LYS A 107 6.20 7.80 2.24
C LYS A 107 5.22 6.67 2.48
N ALA A 108 5.48 5.53 1.84
CA ALA A 108 4.71 4.32 2.01
C ALA A 108 5.67 3.16 2.22
N LEU A 109 5.37 2.31 3.20
CA LEU A 109 6.15 1.11 3.48
C LEU A 109 5.17 -0.04 3.68
N ASN A 110 5.25 -1.05 2.82
CA ASN A 110 4.41 -2.24 2.95
C ASN A 110 5.22 -3.34 3.61
N LEU A 111 5.03 -3.54 4.91
CA LEU A 111 5.66 -4.62 5.66
C LEU A 111 4.90 -5.91 5.36
N THR A 112 5.38 -6.62 4.38
CA THR A 112 4.71 -7.75 3.75
C THR A 112 5.37 -9.08 4.10
N ASP A 113 4.69 -10.18 3.83
CA ASP A 113 5.29 -11.51 3.87
C ASP A 113 6.15 -11.67 2.59
N THR A 114 7.46 -11.49 2.74
CA THR A 114 8.37 -11.49 1.61
C THR A 114 8.49 -12.87 0.96
N ALA A 115 8.38 -13.94 1.74
CA ALA A 115 8.41 -15.31 1.21
C ALA A 115 7.18 -15.57 0.32
N MET A 116 6.02 -15.15 0.77
CA MET A 116 4.79 -15.25 -0.04
C MET A 116 4.91 -14.48 -1.34
N GLN A 117 5.46 -13.26 -1.28
CA GLN A 117 5.64 -12.45 -2.49
C GLN A 117 6.59 -13.10 -3.48
N GLU A 118 7.68 -13.71 -3.01
CA GLU A 118 8.61 -14.41 -3.88
C GLU A 118 7.96 -15.62 -4.55
N ARG A 119 7.12 -16.36 -3.84
CA ARG A 119 6.39 -17.49 -4.43
C ARG A 119 5.44 -17.05 -5.52
N ILE A 120 4.75 -15.93 -5.31
CA ILE A 120 3.68 -15.46 -6.20
C ILE A 120 4.24 -14.74 -7.42
N TRP A 121 5.16 -13.80 -7.22
CA TRP A 121 5.70 -12.96 -8.30
C TRP A 121 7.08 -13.37 -8.79
N GLY A 122 7.72 -14.31 -8.12
CA GLY A 122 9.08 -14.74 -8.43
C GLY A 122 10.13 -13.85 -7.78
N THR A 123 11.34 -14.36 -7.70
CA THR A 123 12.50 -13.63 -7.16
C THR A 123 13.18 -12.81 -8.24
N LYS A 124 13.83 -11.74 -7.81
CA LYS A 124 14.68 -10.93 -8.70
C LYS A 124 15.93 -11.69 -9.11
#